data_686ff84ddc1d6223df1c8cc9a356f8e4
#
_entry.id   686ff84ddc1d6223df1c8cc9a356f8e4
#
_cell.length_a   1.000
_cell.length_b   1.000
_cell.length_c   1.000
_cell.angle_alpha   90.00
_cell.angle_beta   90.00
_cell.angle_gamma   90.00
#
_symmetry.space_group_name_H-M   'P 1'
#
loop_
_entity.id
_entity.type
_entity.pdbx_description
1 polymer ?
#
loop_
_entity_poly.entity_id
_entity_poly.type
_entity_poly.pdbx_seq_one_letter_code
_entity_poly.pdbx_strand_id
1 'polypeptide(L)'
;EIGSGLVGSEMCIRDRYTKDIDKKHSVTLGVVYSPKIKLGNDYDVTTQLVSNSTGTVETSTSVAPDATLALPNTYGVGFTYNYDKRLTIGVDYSLQQWSKADFGVRTTDESIRGDFDETYAYCDRSKISVGAEYIPNLLGRSYLAHIKYRLGAYYTTPYYKINGKKATREYGVTAGFGLPVPRSRSILSISGQFVRISGQEATFVNENIFRVSIGLTFNERWFFKRRVE
;
A
#
# COMPACT_ATOMS: atom_id res chain seq x y z
N GLU A 1 12.72 -12.62 -10.39
CA GLU A 1 11.54 -13.18 -11.05
C GLU A 1 10.44 -13.30 -10.01
N ILE A 2 9.43 -12.46 -10.10
CA ILE A 2 8.21 -12.64 -9.31
C ILE A 2 7.44 -13.73 -10.04
N GLY A 3 7.43 -14.92 -9.45
CA GLY A 3 6.78 -16.08 -10.02
C GLY A 3 5.32 -15.79 -10.35
N SER A 4 4.90 -16.12 -11.55
CA SER A 4 3.55 -15.96 -12.11
C SER A 4 2.44 -16.73 -11.36
N GLY A 5 2.76 -17.35 -10.21
CA GLY A 5 1.82 -18.12 -9.40
C GLY A 5 0.92 -17.32 -8.44
N LEU A 6 1.21 -16.03 -8.23
CA LEU A 6 0.43 -15.16 -7.33
C LEU A 6 -0.63 -14.30 -8.04
N VAL A 7 -0.62 -14.28 -9.37
CA VAL A 7 -1.61 -13.57 -10.16
C VAL A 7 -2.85 -14.45 -10.30
N GLY A 8 -3.87 -14.19 -9.49
CA GLY A 8 -5.16 -14.89 -9.55
C GLY A 8 -5.63 -15.53 -8.24
N SER A 9 -4.82 -15.54 -7.18
CA SER A 9 -5.22 -16.09 -5.87
C SER A 9 -5.95 -15.09 -4.96
N GLU A 10 -5.93 -13.80 -5.27
CA GLU A 10 -6.67 -12.78 -4.54
C GLU A 10 -8.03 -12.53 -5.17
N MET A 11 -9.08 -12.99 -4.53
CA MET A 11 -10.45 -12.58 -4.84
C MET A 11 -10.74 -11.24 -4.16
N CYS A 12 -10.70 -10.15 -4.91
CA CYS A 12 -11.14 -8.84 -4.45
C CYS A 12 -12.53 -8.52 -4.99
N ILE A 13 -13.47 -8.27 -4.10
CA ILE A 13 -14.76 -7.66 -4.48
C ILE A 13 -14.52 -6.15 -4.47
N ARG A 14 -14.73 -5.55 -5.65
CA ARG A 14 -14.57 -4.09 -5.81
C ARG A 14 -15.82 -3.54 -6.48
N ASP A 15 -16.50 -2.66 -5.78
CA ASP A 15 -17.66 -1.96 -6.30
C ASP A 15 -17.47 -0.45 -6.25
N ARG A 16 -18.07 0.25 -7.21
CA ARG A 16 -17.97 1.70 -7.33
C ARG A 16 -19.26 2.28 -7.85
N TYR A 17 -19.82 3.20 -7.09
CA TYR A 17 -21.01 3.97 -7.44
C TYR A 17 -20.64 5.42 -7.71
N THR A 18 -20.97 5.91 -8.90
CA THR A 18 -20.76 7.32 -9.29
C THR A 18 -22.10 7.97 -9.56
N LYS A 19 -22.31 9.13 -8.95
CA LYS A 19 -23.50 9.96 -9.15
C LYS A 19 -23.08 11.37 -9.55
N ASP A 20 -23.60 11.82 -10.67
CA ASP A 20 -23.52 13.22 -11.06
C ASP A 20 -24.62 13.99 -10.31
N ILE A 21 -24.22 14.97 -9.50
CA ILE A 21 -25.14 15.83 -8.74
C ILE A 21 -25.62 16.94 -9.66
N ASP A 22 -24.71 17.47 -10.47
CA ASP A 22 -24.96 18.53 -11.45
C ASP A 22 -23.93 18.37 -12.60
N LYS A 23 -24.08 19.17 -13.67
CA LYS A 23 -23.15 19.17 -14.83
C LYS A 23 -21.67 19.36 -14.46
N LYS A 24 -21.42 19.96 -13.30
CA LYS A 24 -20.05 20.25 -12.79
C LYS A 24 -19.63 19.44 -11.58
N HIS A 25 -20.56 18.80 -10.90
CA HIS A 25 -20.31 18.12 -9.63
C HIS A 25 -20.60 16.63 -9.76
N SER A 26 -19.61 15.80 -9.49
CA SER A 26 -19.79 14.36 -9.40
C SER A 26 -19.14 13.79 -8.14
N VAL A 27 -19.78 12.78 -7.59
CA VAL A 27 -19.34 12.06 -6.40
C VAL A 27 -19.20 10.59 -6.74
N THR A 28 -18.12 9.99 -6.29
CA THR A 28 -17.90 8.57 -6.43
C THR A 28 -17.64 7.95 -5.07
N LEU A 29 -18.37 6.89 -4.74
CA LEU A 29 -18.14 6.04 -3.59
C LEU A 29 -17.58 4.72 -4.09
N GLY A 30 -16.55 4.22 -3.41
CA GLY A 30 -15.96 2.93 -3.70
C GLY A 30 -15.87 2.06 -2.45
N VAL A 31 -16.12 0.78 -2.60
CA VAL A 31 -15.96 -0.22 -1.54
C VAL A 31 -15.11 -1.36 -2.08
N VAL A 32 -14.17 -1.83 -1.27
CA VAL A 32 -13.31 -2.96 -1.59
C VAL A 32 -13.33 -3.94 -0.42
N TYR A 33 -13.51 -5.19 -0.72
CA TYR A 33 -13.38 -6.29 0.24
C TYR A 33 -12.49 -7.37 -0.34
N SER A 34 -11.48 -7.76 0.42
CA SER A 34 -10.60 -8.90 0.11
C SER A 34 -10.68 -9.88 1.27
N PRO A 35 -11.22 -11.08 1.07
CA PRO A 35 -11.33 -12.07 2.13
C PRO A 35 -9.97 -12.62 2.53
N LYS A 36 -9.89 -13.15 3.74
CA LYS A 36 -8.74 -13.88 4.26
C LYS A 36 -8.40 -15.05 3.34
N ILE A 37 -7.15 -15.14 2.92
CA ILE A 37 -6.63 -16.22 2.08
C ILE A 37 -5.55 -16.97 2.86
N LYS A 38 -5.70 -18.27 2.99
CA LYS A 38 -4.66 -19.14 3.52
C LYS A 38 -3.72 -19.48 2.37
N LEU A 39 -2.47 -19.17 2.54
CA LEU A 39 -1.41 -19.59 1.63
C LEU A 39 -0.88 -20.92 2.16
N GLY A 40 -1.15 -22.02 1.47
CA GLY A 40 -0.53 -23.31 1.77
C GLY A 40 0.95 -23.23 1.44
N ASN A 41 1.79 -23.35 2.43
CA ASN A 41 3.23 -23.37 2.25
C ASN A 41 3.83 -24.31 3.30
N ASP A 42 4.57 -25.29 2.83
CA ASP A 42 5.44 -26.10 3.69
C ASP A 42 6.76 -25.32 3.79
N TYR A 43 7.12 -24.92 5.00
CA TYR A 43 8.40 -24.27 5.20
C TYR A 43 9.19 -24.91 6.34
N ASP A 44 10.49 -24.98 6.17
CA ASP A 44 11.41 -25.41 7.18
C ASP A 44 11.93 -24.20 7.96
N VAL A 45 11.84 -24.26 9.29
CA VAL A 45 12.47 -23.26 10.16
C VAL A 45 13.81 -23.82 10.63
N THR A 46 14.90 -23.18 10.23
CA THR A 46 16.22 -23.51 10.71
C THR A 46 16.66 -22.46 11.73
N THR A 47 16.76 -22.88 12.98
CA THR A 47 17.30 -22.05 14.07
C THR A 47 18.77 -22.37 14.27
N GLN A 48 19.63 -21.38 14.23
CA GLN A 48 21.04 -21.50 14.53
C GLN A 48 21.39 -20.75 15.81
N LEU A 49 21.83 -21.47 16.80
CA LEU A 49 22.39 -20.92 18.04
C LEU A 49 23.91 -20.83 17.88
N VAL A 50 24.43 -19.61 17.86
CA VAL A 50 25.86 -19.37 17.78
C VAL A 50 26.40 -18.96 19.15
N SER A 51 27.23 -19.80 19.76
CA SER A 51 27.90 -19.46 21.00
C SER A 51 29.12 -18.58 20.70
N ASN A 52 29.09 -17.34 21.14
CA ASN A 52 30.18 -16.39 20.93
C ASN A 52 31.46 -16.74 21.75
N SER A 53 31.35 -17.62 22.74
CA SER A 53 32.47 -18.00 23.59
C SER A 53 33.25 -19.20 23.08
N THR A 54 32.58 -20.12 22.38
CA THR A 54 33.19 -21.39 21.91
C THR A 54 33.24 -21.50 20.39
N GLY A 55 32.58 -20.62 19.65
CA GLY A 55 32.42 -20.67 18.20
C GLY A 55 31.59 -21.86 17.70
N THR A 56 30.95 -22.60 18.61
CA THR A 56 30.10 -23.73 18.23
C THR A 56 28.77 -23.22 17.69
N VAL A 57 28.36 -23.80 16.57
CA VAL A 57 27.05 -23.53 15.94
C VAL A 57 26.19 -24.78 16.13
N GLU A 58 25.18 -24.67 16.94
CA GLU A 58 24.13 -25.70 17.05
C GLU A 58 23.01 -25.33 16.08
N THR A 59 22.76 -26.20 15.13
CA THR A 59 21.68 -26.02 14.15
C THR A 59 20.56 -27.00 14.46
N SER A 60 19.39 -26.49 14.77
CA SER A 60 18.17 -27.30 14.83
C SER A 60 17.25 -26.91 13.67
N THR A 61 16.86 -27.90 12.88
CA THR A 61 15.86 -27.71 11.82
C THR A 61 14.54 -28.33 12.29
N SER A 62 13.53 -27.53 12.41
CA SER A 62 12.17 -28.02 12.71
C SER A 62 11.29 -27.81 11.47
N VAL A 63 10.67 -28.89 11.03
CA VAL A 63 9.59 -28.82 10.04
C VAL A 63 8.35 -28.38 10.81
N ALA A 64 7.74 -27.27 10.41
CA ALA A 64 6.50 -26.79 11.00
C ALA A 64 5.34 -27.11 10.04
N PRO A 65 4.76 -28.33 10.09
CA PRO A 65 3.73 -28.77 9.15
C PRO A 65 2.42 -27.98 9.27
N ASP A 66 2.22 -27.28 10.39
CA ASP A 66 1.00 -26.50 10.68
C ASP A 66 1.21 -24.98 10.55
N ALA A 67 2.30 -24.56 9.96
CA ALA A 67 2.54 -23.16 9.77
C ALA A 67 1.63 -22.61 8.66
N THR A 68 0.58 -21.92 9.07
CA THR A 68 -0.34 -21.27 8.15
C THR A 68 0.06 -19.83 7.94
N LEU A 69 0.47 -19.51 6.72
CA LEU A 69 0.60 -18.14 6.26
C LEU A 69 -0.77 -17.69 5.74
N ALA A 70 -1.38 -16.70 6.36
CA ALA A 70 -2.68 -16.21 5.92
C ALA A 70 -2.63 -14.70 5.70
N LEU A 71 -3.17 -14.26 4.57
CA LEU A 71 -3.44 -12.84 4.33
C LEU A 71 -4.70 -12.43 5.11
N PRO A 72 -4.74 -11.25 5.72
CA PRO A 72 -5.88 -10.80 6.52
C PRO A 72 -7.07 -10.40 5.65
N ASN A 73 -8.26 -10.41 6.24
CA ASN A 73 -9.39 -9.70 5.65
C ASN A 73 -9.05 -8.22 5.51
N THR A 74 -9.28 -7.69 4.32
CA THR A 74 -9.05 -6.28 4.01
C THR A 74 -10.37 -5.62 3.60
N TYR A 75 -10.67 -4.51 4.23
CA TYR A 75 -11.83 -3.66 3.94
C TYR A 75 -11.32 -2.31 3.49
N GLY A 76 -11.88 -1.78 2.41
CA GLY A 76 -11.57 -0.45 1.92
C GLY A 76 -12.83 0.33 1.58
N VAL A 77 -12.85 1.60 1.94
CA VAL A 77 -13.91 2.55 1.57
C VAL A 77 -13.24 3.80 1.04
N GLY A 78 -13.68 4.26 -0.13
CA GLY A 78 -13.18 5.46 -0.78
C GLY A 78 -14.31 6.42 -1.16
N PHE A 79 -14.01 7.69 -1.04
CA PHE A 79 -14.88 8.77 -1.47
C PHE A 79 -14.10 9.70 -2.38
N THR A 80 -14.66 10.04 -3.55
CA THR A 80 -14.06 11.00 -4.46
C THR A 80 -15.08 12.04 -4.89
N TYR A 81 -14.70 13.30 -4.79
CA TYR A 81 -15.47 14.44 -5.26
C TYR A 81 -14.77 15.09 -6.43
N ASN A 82 -15.48 15.31 -7.53
CA ASN A 82 -14.97 16.00 -8.71
C ASN A 82 -15.77 17.27 -8.96
N TYR A 83 -15.05 18.36 -9.20
CA TYR A 83 -15.61 19.65 -9.58
C TYR A 83 -15.10 20.08 -10.94
N ASP A 84 -16.02 20.23 -11.92
CA ASP A 84 -15.79 20.75 -13.27
C ASP A 84 -14.58 20.11 -14.00
N LYS A 85 -14.26 18.83 -13.69
CA LYS A 85 -13.07 18.13 -14.17
C LYS A 85 -11.73 18.85 -13.86
N ARG A 86 -11.78 19.89 -13.02
CA ARG A 86 -10.64 20.73 -12.63
C ARG A 86 -10.11 20.40 -11.25
N LEU A 87 -10.99 20.07 -10.33
CA LEU A 87 -10.62 19.73 -8.98
C LEU A 87 -11.14 18.32 -8.67
N THR A 88 -10.26 17.44 -8.25
CA THR A 88 -10.59 16.12 -7.74
C THR A 88 -10.05 16.00 -6.33
N ILE A 89 -10.90 15.67 -5.37
CA ILE A 89 -10.51 15.40 -3.98
C ILE A 89 -10.93 13.97 -3.68
N GLY A 90 -10.02 13.19 -3.12
CA GLY A 90 -10.26 11.81 -2.73
C GLY A 90 -9.87 11.58 -1.28
N VAL A 91 -10.65 10.74 -0.59
CA VAL A 91 -10.35 10.23 0.75
C VAL A 91 -10.57 8.74 0.73
N ASP A 92 -9.57 7.99 1.18
CA ASP A 92 -9.65 6.54 1.26
C ASP A 92 -9.30 6.07 2.67
N TYR A 93 -10.04 5.10 3.14
CA TYR A 93 -9.78 4.39 4.38
C TYR A 93 -9.68 2.89 4.09
N SER A 94 -8.66 2.25 4.62
CA SER A 94 -8.51 0.80 4.56
C SER A 94 -8.18 0.21 5.92
N LEU A 95 -8.80 -0.93 6.21
CA LEU A 95 -8.60 -1.71 7.43
C LEU A 95 -8.18 -3.14 7.05
N GLN A 96 -7.05 -3.58 7.57
CA GLN A 96 -6.54 -4.94 7.46
C GLN A 96 -6.57 -5.61 8.83
N GLN A 97 -7.32 -6.71 8.95
CA GLN A 97 -7.50 -7.42 10.22
C GLN A 97 -6.38 -8.44 10.45
N TRP A 98 -5.17 -7.96 10.70
CA TRP A 98 -4.02 -8.82 10.98
C TRP A 98 -4.13 -9.57 12.30
N SER A 99 -4.88 -9.06 13.28
CA SER A 99 -5.15 -9.75 14.55
C SER A 99 -5.91 -11.06 14.38
N LYS A 100 -6.61 -11.23 13.25
CA LYS A 100 -7.37 -12.43 12.89
C LYS A 100 -6.68 -13.26 11.80
N ALA A 101 -5.51 -12.84 11.33
CA ALA A 101 -4.72 -13.62 10.41
C ALA A 101 -3.97 -14.69 11.20
N ASP A 102 -4.12 -15.97 10.80
CA ASP A 102 -3.29 -17.05 11.34
C ASP A 102 -1.90 -16.87 10.71
N PHE A 103 -1.07 -16.10 11.37
CA PHE A 103 0.30 -15.84 10.96
C PHE A 103 1.18 -16.26 12.13
N GLY A 104 1.79 -17.41 12.04
CA GLY A 104 2.64 -17.85 13.11
C GLY A 104 3.29 -19.20 12.84
N VAL A 105 4.52 -19.32 13.25
CA VAL A 105 5.20 -20.59 13.41
C VAL A 105 4.63 -21.21 14.69
N ARG A 106 3.76 -22.20 14.56
CA ARG A 106 3.45 -23.06 15.71
C ARG A 106 4.61 -24.03 15.87
N THR A 107 5.58 -23.66 16.68
CA THR A 107 6.59 -24.63 17.08
C THR A 107 6.01 -25.57 18.14
N THR A 108 6.23 -26.86 17.94
CA THR A 108 5.92 -27.89 18.94
C THR A 108 6.94 -27.94 20.07
N ASP A 109 8.02 -27.17 19.95
CA ASP A 109 9.09 -27.13 20.90
C ASP A 109 8.78 -26.10 22.01
N GLU A 110 8.45 -26.60 23.20
CA GLU A 110 8.04 -25.80 24.37
C GLU A 110 9.14 -24.84 24.84
N SER A 111 10.41 -25.14 24.56
CA SER A 111 11.55 -24.29 24.91
C SER A 111 11.66 -23.02 24.05
N ILE A 112 11.12 -23.07 22.83
CA ILE A 112 11.13 -21.93 21.88
C ILE A 112 9.79 -21.17 21.95
N ARG A 113 8.72 -21.84 22.40
CA ARG A 113 7.36 -21.30 22.45
C ARG A 113 7.20 -20.14 23.42
N GLY A 114 7.90 -20.16 24.55
CA GLY A 114 7.78 -19.12 25.59
C GLY A 114 8.24 -17.74 25.17
N ASP A 115 9.19 -17.67 24.25
CA ASP A 115 9.78 -16.38 23.82
C ASP A 115 9.12 -15.78 22.57
N PHE A 116 8.46 -16.59 21.75
CA PHE A 116 7.86 -16.14 20.48
C PHE A 116 6.40 -15.72 20.60
N ASP A 117 5.63 -16.28 21.52
CA ASP A 117 4.16 -16.11 21.55
C ASP A 117 3.73 -14.74 22.10
N GLU A 118 4.53 -14.09 22.92
CA GLU A 118 4.25 -12.75 23.46
C GLU A 118 5.02 -11.62 22.77
N THR A 119 6.13 -11.93 22.13
CA THR A 119 7.02 -10.93 21.55
C THR A 119 6.50 -10.38 20.21
N TYR A 120 5.83 -11.22 19.41
CA TYR A 120 5.33 -10.87 18.08
C TYR A 120 3.82 -11.08 17.98
N ALA A 121 3.07 -10.12 18.46
CA ALA A 121 1.62 -10.12 18.28
C ALA A 121 1.24 -9.20 17.10
N TYR A 122 0.30 -9.66 16.28
CA TYR A 122 -0.25 -8.87 15.21
C TYR A 122 -1.40 -7.98 15.70
N CYS A 123 -1.52 -6.80 15.12
CA CYS A 123 -2.61 -5.88 15.38
C CYS A 123 -3.20 -5.35 14.08
N ASP A 124 -4.44 -4.93 14.13
CA ASP A 124 -5.12 -4.43 12.94
C ASP A 124 -4.45 -3.15 12.42
N ARG A 125 -4.22 -3.14 11.11
CA ARG A 125 -3.63 -2.01 10.40
C ARG A 125 -4.72 -1.15 9.79
N SER A 126 -4.72 0.11 10.15
CA SER A 126 -5.58 1.13 9.55
C SER A 126 -4.74 2.09 8.72
N LYS A 127 -5.20 2.42 7.53
CA LYS A 127 -4.62 3.44 6.68
C LYS A 127 -5.70 4.42 6.24
N ILE A 128 -5.44 5.69 6.44
CA ILE A 128 -6.23 6.78 5.87
C ILE A 128 -5.35 7.56 4.90
N SER A 129 -5.88 7.89 3.74
CA SER A 129 -5.21 8.72 2.74
C SER A 129 -6.15 9.78 2.19
N VAL A 130 -5.62 10.96 1.98
CA VAL A 130 -6.33 12.11 1.40
C VAL A 130 -5.49 12.63 0.26
N GLY A 131 -6.13 12.90 -0.88
CA GLY A 131 -5.44 13.43 -2.06
C GLY A 131 -6.29 14.47 -2.78
N ALA A 132 -5.63 15.41 -3.42
CA ALA A 132 -6.26 16.40 -4.29
C ALA A 132 -5.45 16.58 -5.58
N GLU A 133 -6.16 16.67 -6.70
CA GLU A 133 -5.62 17.05 -8.01
C GLU A 133 -6.35 18.31 -8.49
N TYR A 134 -5.59 19.31 -8.90
CA TYR A 134 -6.12 20.56 -9.42
C TYR A 134 -5.52 20.91 -10.79
N ILE A 135 -6.38 21.27 -11.73
CA ILE A 135 -6.01 21.76 -13.08
C ILE A 135 -6.57 23.18 -13.22
N PRO A 136 -5.76 24.21 -13.33
CA PRO A 136 -6.23 25.60 -13.33
C PRO A 136 -7.19 25.91 -14.46
N ASN A 137 -6.89 25.53 -15.69
CA ASN A 137 -7.78 25.77 -16.82
C ASN A 137 -7.55 24.76 -17.95
N LEU A 138 -8.58 23.97 -18.25
CA LEU A 138 -8.54 22.95 -19.31
C LEU A 138 -8.50 23.53 -20.73
N LEU A 139 -8.99 24.75 -20.92
CA LEU A 139 -9.09 25.44 -22.23
C LEU A 139 -8.14 26.62 -22.36
N GLY A 140 -7.26 26.84 -21.39
CA GLY A 140 -6.31 27.95 -21.40
C GLY A 140 -5.26 27.82 -22.50
N ARG A 141 -4.76 28.95 -23.03
CA ARG A 141 -3.66 28.94 -23.98
C ARG A 141 -2.29 28.74 -23.33
N SER A 142 -2.17 29.01 -22.03
CA SER A 142 -0.91 28.89 -21.30
C SER A 142 -0.64 27.41 -20.93
N TYR A 143 0.60 26.97 -21.09
CA TYR A 143 1.05 25.63 -20.70
C TYR A 143 0.84 25.36 -19.21
N LEU A 144 1.14 26.34 -18.36
CA LEU A 144 0.97 26.25 -16.90
C LEU A 144 -0.49 26.00 -16.48
N ALA A 145 -1.45 26.41 -17.32
CA ALA A 145 -2.88 26.20 -17.05
C ALA A 145 -3.30 24.73 -17.21
N HIS A 146 -2.52 23.91 -17.90
CA HIS A 146 -2.81 22.49 -18.14
C HIS A 146 -2.04 21.56 -17.19
N ILE A 147 -1.12 22.13 -16.40
CA ILE A 147 -0.38 21.35 -15.41
C ILE A 147 -1.35 20.82 -14.36
N LYS A 148 -1.21 19.53 -14.04
CA LYS A 148 -1.93 18.88 -12.95
C LYS A 148 -1.14 19.04 -11.67
N TYR A 149 -1.65 19.80 -10.74
CA TYR A 149 -1.08 19.96 -9.39
C TYR A 149 -1.66 18.91 -8.49
N ARG A 150 -0.82 18.13 -7.80
CA ARG A 150 -1.24 17.03 -6.95
C ARG A 150 -0.66 17.19 -5.57
N LEU A 151 -1.50 17.03 -4.58
CA LEU A 151 -1.13 17.01 -3.16
C LEU A 151 -1.76 15.80 -2.51
N GLY A 152 -1.08 15.20 -1.56
CA GLY A 152 -1.61 14.08 -0.81
C GLY A 152 -0.97 13.95 0.56
N ALA A 153 -1.69 13.31 1.45
CA ALA A 153 -1.21 12.94 2.76
C ALA A 153 -1.79 11.58 3.15
N TYR A 154 -1.04 10.81 3.94
CA TYR A 154 -1.54 9.56 4.47
C TYR A 154 -1.00 9.31 5.87
N TYR A 155 -1.76 8.51 6.60
CA TYR A 155 -1.40 8.00 7.91
C TYR A 155 -1.69 6.50 7.97
N THR A 156 -0.73 5.74 8.51
CA THR A 156 -0.84 4.28 8.61
C THR A 156 -0.42 3.85 10.01
N THR A 157 -1.24 2.98 10.62
CA THR A 157 -0.90 2.32 11.88
C THR A 157 -0.09 1.05 11.62
N PRO A 158 0.77 0.61 12.55
CA PRO A 158 1.50 -0.63 12.42
C PRO A 158 0.55 -1.84 12.44
N TYR A 159 1.00 -2.96 11.86
CA TYR A 159 0.27 -4.22 11.89
C TYR A 159 0.86 -5.24 12.87
N TYR A 160 1.96 -4.92 13.53
CA TYR A 160 2.64 -5.79 14.48
C TYR A 160 2.99 -5.05 15.77
N LYS A 161 3.18 -5.83 16.83
CA LYS A 161 3.63 -5.38 18.14
C LYS A 161 4.97 -6.04 18.44
N ILE A 162 5.82 -5.35 19.17
CA ILE A 162 7.08 -5.87 19.70
C ILE A 162 7.02 -5.65 21.20
N ASN A 163 7.25 -6.70 21.99
CA ASN A 163 7.15 -6.69 23.45
C ASN A 163 5.79 -6.12 23.95
N GLY A 164 4.69 -6.57 23.33
CA GLY A 164 3.34 -6.13 23.67
C GLY A 164 2.97 -4.70 23.22
N LYS A 165 3.91 -3.93 22.68
CA LYS A 165 3.73 -2.54 22.28
C LYS A 165 3.64 -2.40 20.75
N LYS A 166 2.75 -1.53 20.30
CA LYS A 166 2.59 -1.27 18.87
C LYS A 166 3.89 -0.70 18.29
N ALA A 167 4.32 -1.23 17.16
CA ALA A 167 5.51 -0.81 16.45
C ALA A 167 5.42 0.64 15.93
N THR A 168 6.05 0.94 14.83
CA THR A 168 6.16 2.30 14.30
C THR A 168 4.91 2.73 13.53
N ARG A 169 4.49 3.97 13.70
CA ARG A 169 3.48 4.65 12.87
C ARG A 169 4.15 5.33 11.69
N GLU A 170 3.46 5.33 10.57
CA GLU A 170 3.96 5.96 9.36
C GLU A 170 2.99 7.05 8.90
N TYR A 171 3.52 8.22 8.62
CA TYR A 171 2.78 9.29 7.97
C TYR A 171 3.63 9.96 6.90
N GLY A 172 2.99 10.30 5.81
CA GLY A 172 3.66 10.88 4.68
C GLY A 172 2.84 11.96 4.02
N VAL A 173 3.56 12.91 3.42
CA VAL A 173 2.99 13.92 2.55
C VAL A 173 3.61 13.81 1.17
N THR A 174 2.82 14.06 0.15
CA THR A 174 3.23 13.97 -1.24
C THR A 174 2.83 15.23 -1.99
N ALA A 175 3.70 15.71 -2.85
CA ALA A 175 3.40 16.78 -3.79
C ALA A 175 3.93 16.40 -5.18
N GLY A 176 3.19 16.76 -6.23
CA GLY A 176 3.58 16.37 -7.58
C GLY A 176 2.94 17.23 -8.65
N PHE A 177 3.54 17.13 -9.83
CA PHE A 177 3.11 17.82 -11.05
C PHE A 177 2.92 16.80 -12.15
N GLY A 178 1.81 16.91 -12.88
CA GLY A 178 1.58 16.19 -14.11
C GLY A 178 1.71 17.15 -15.30
N LEU A 179 2.77 17.00 -16.06
CA LEU A 179 3.12 17.86 -17.19
C LEU A 179 2.60 17.23 -18.49
N PRO A 180 1.59 17.79 -19.16
CA PRO A 180 1.13 17.27 -20.44
C PRO A 180 2.18 17.50 -21.51
N VAL A 181 2.51 16.47 -22.29
CA VAL A 181 3.47 16.57 -23.39
C VAL A 181 2.79 17.23 -24.59
N PRO A 182 3.31 18.35 -25.12
CA PRO A 182 2.72 19.04 -26.27
C PRO A 182 2.59 18.09 -27.48
N ARG A 183 1.48 18.20 -28.21
CA ARG A 183 1.15 17.37 -29.39
C ARG A 183 0.97 15.86 -29.13
N SER A 184 1.06 15.41 -27.90
CA SER A 184 0.82 14.02 -27.46
C SER A 184 -0.25 14.02 -26.36
N ARG A 185 -0.87 12.88 -26.16
CA ARG A 185 -1.74 12.66 -24.97
C ARG A 185 -0.96 12.12 -23.76
N SER A 186 0.35 12.08 -23.87
CA SER A 186 1.25 11.59 -22.84
C SER A 186 1.40 12.62 -21.72
N ILE A 187 1.66 12.13 -20.52
CA ILE A 187 1.84 12.95 -19.31
C ILE A 187 3.13 12.55 -18.63
N LEU A 188 4.01 13.51 -18.40
CA LEU A 188 5.18 13.36 -17.55
C LEU A 188 4.78 13.72 -16.11
N SER A 189 4.89 12.78 -15.19
CA SER A 189 4.59 12.99 -13.77
C SER A 189 5.88 13.07 -12.98
N ILE A 190 6.03 14.11 -12.17
CA ILE A 190 7.14 14.29 -11.23
C ILE A 190 6.52 14.47 -9.85
N SER A 191 6.95 13.68 -8.88
CA SER A 191 6.42 13.76 -7.51
C SER A 191 7.52 13.58 -6.48
N GLY A 192 7.40 14.34 -5.38
CA GLY A 192 8.17 14.19 -4.17
C GLY A 192 7.30 13.66 -3.04
N GLN A 193 7.85 12.79 -2.23
CA GLN A 193 7.21 12.23 -1.05
C GLN A 193 8.14 12.36 0.14
N PHE A 194 7.64 12.88 1.23
CA PHE A 194 8.29 12.85 2.53
C PHE A 194 7.53 11.91 3.46
N VAL A 195 8.23 10.94 4.03
CA VAL A 195 7.66 9.95 4.93
C VAL A 195 8.41 10.03 6.25
N ARG A 196 7.68 10.06 7.33
CA ARG A 196 8.22 9.91 8.67
C ARG A 196 7.66 8.66 9.33
N ILE A 197 8.55 7.79 9.75
CA ILE A 197 8.27 6.61 10.53
C ILE A 197 8.65 6.95 11.96
N SER A 198 7.69 6.85 12.88
CA SER A 198 7.89 7.20 14.30
C SER A 198 7.50 6.02 15.18
N GLY A 199 8.44 5.59 16.00
CA GLY A 199 8.22 4.60 17.04
C GLY A 199 7.44 5.20 18.21
N GLN A 200 6.65 4.37 18.89
CA GLN A 200 5.91 4.82 20.09
C GLN A 200 6.82 4.89 21.34
N GLU A 201 8.00 4.32 21.29
CA GLU A 201 8.95 4.29 22.40
C GLU A 201 10.36 4.64 21.94
N ALA A 202 11.20 5.02 22.92
CA ALA A 202 12.60 5.39 22.71
C ALA A 202 13.47 4.26 22.12
N THR A 203 13.01 3.01 22.21
CA THR A 203 13.70 1.82 21.66
C THR A 203 13.56 1.69 20.14
N PHE A 204 12.55 2.35 19.54
CA PHE A 204 12.34 2.31 18.09
C PHE A 204 13.07 3.44 17.37
N VAL A 205 13.71 3.10 16.26
CA VAL A 205 14.38 4.08 15.41
C VAL A 205 13.35 4.92 14.68
N ASN A 206 13.50 6.24 14.75
CA ASN A 206 12.72 7.17 13.96
C ASN A 206 13.42 7.37 12.61
N GLU A 207 12.68 7.22 11.52
CA GLU A 207 13.21 7.38 10.17
C GLU A 207 12.49 8.49 9.42
N ASN A 208 13.27 9.27 8.67
CA ASN A 208 12.75 10.24 7.71
C ASN A 208 13.21 9.81 6.32
N ILE A 209 12.26 9.58 5.42
CA ILE A 209 12.52 9.11 4.06
C ILE A 209 12.03 10.16 3.08
N PHE A 210 12.91 10.60 2.20
CA PHE A 210 12.55 11.45 1.07
C PHE A 210 12.67 10.63 -0.21
N ARG A 211 11.58 10.61 -1.01
CA ARG A 211 11.49 9.87 -2.27
C ARG A 211 11.07 10.81 -3.39
N VAL A 212 11.78 10.74 -4.50
CA VAL A 212 11.41 11.39 -5.75
C VAL A 212 11.02 10.31 -6.75
N SER A 213 9.90 10.51 -7.44
CA SER A 213 9.42 9.60 -8.48
C SER A 213 9.16 10.36 -9.76
N ILE A 214 9.65 9.84 -10.87
CA ILE A 214 9.41 10.35 -12.21
C ILE A 214 8.71 9.24 -13.00
N GLY A 215 7.57 9.56 -13.60
CA GLY A 215 6.77 8.62 -14.38
C GLY A 215 6.36 9.23 -15.71
N LEU A 216 6.36 8.41 -16.76
CA LEU A 216 5.89 8.81 -18.08
C LEU A 216 4.73 7.90 -18.48
N THR A 217 3.57 8.50 -18.73
CA THR A 217 2.38 7.80 -19.20
C THR A 217 2.22 8.08 -20.68
N PHE A 218 2.40 7.04 -21.49
CA PHE A 218 2.14 7.11 -22.94
C PHE A 218 0.67 6.80 -23.21
N ASN A 219 0.04 7.66 -23.99
CA ASN A 219 -1.33 7.46 -24.47
C ASN A 219 -1.40 7.74 -25.95
N GLU A 220 -1.05 6.75 -26.77
CA GLU A 220 -1.05 6.85 -28.21
C GLU A 220 -2.10 5.92 -28.83
N ARG A 221 -2.68 6.35 -29.96
CA ARG A 221 -3.57 5.50 -30.75
C ARG A 221 -2.73 4.68 -31.73
N TRP A 222 -2.61 3.39 -31.48
CA TRP A 222 -1.78 2.47 -32.27
C TRP A 222 -2.39 2.07 -33.62
N PHE A 223 -3.69 2.27 -33.85
CA PHE A 223 -4.36 1.85 -35.09
C PHE A 223 -5.14 2.99 -35.70
N PHE A 224 -4.50 3.74 -36.59
CA PHE A 224 -5.18 4.62 -37.52
C PHE A 224 -5.48 3.87 -38.81
N LYS A 225 -6.76 3.60 -39.09
CA LYS A 225 -7.17 3.26 -40.45
C LYS A 225 -6.95 4.50 -41.33
N ARG A 226 -5.90 4.49 -42.17
CA ARG A 226 -5.75 5.48 -43.22
C ARG A 226 -6.87 5.25 -44.23
N ARG A 227 -7.77 6.20 -44.47
CA ARG A 227 -8.59 6.26 -45.65
C ARG A 227 -7.65 6.53 -46.80
N VAL A 228 -7.52 5.57 -47.73
CA VAL A 228 -6.93 5.78 -49.06
C VAL A 228 -8.08 6.36 -49.87
N GLU A 229 -7.94 7.64 -50.26
CA GLU A 229 -8.75 8.27 -51.28
C GLU A 229 -8.25 7.85 -52.67
#